data_90a7183a08552682149c41e064ace93c
#
_entry.id   90a7183a08552682149c41e064ace93c
#
_cell.length_a   1.000
_cell.length_b   1.000
_cell.length_c   1.000
_cell.angle_alpha   90.00
_cell.angle_beta   90.00
_cell.angle_gamma   90.00
#
_symmetry.space_group_name_H-M   'P 1'
#
loop_
_entity.id
_entity.type
_entity.pdbx_description
1 polymer ?
#
loop_
_entity_poly.entity_id
_entity_poly.type
_entity_poly.pdbx_seq_one_letter_code
_entity_poly.pdbx_strand_id
1 'polypeptide(L)'
;MLYIVGFVVLGAALLLWSLIRIPSDMPKNIPSVPIYVSLLGLWSDMGQDEIYERWLRRPLEKYGAVKIFFAGRWNVLVTRPEFLTHMFRNEDVYAKAGSQKKIPWSVIATLVGDNIINSHGDDWKLYTSVMKPGIQKQDFKIEPIIKKTQTFVSMLLSQQKKVGPDAGVMVNGLIQRWAIAIMGESFLDIDFGCLEKANQRIEALQTIIKRTLFHPLYFNFPLLDKFPWLFRSRKRAFAIMHEFEDLLVELVRNRPRKSKLDLAGEGAQSGDLVIHMMERALHDGILTETQFRANLKIVFLTAHENAQQLLNSTFWQLGTNQVVQSRLREEVLARKVAYPTTGILNEMPYLTAVIYEMLRLYPPVSQLINRVTVAPAMLAEQIKIPTRTWVGWNAYGVQINQDVWGNDARDFVPGRWGTGMTEIQAKYRREQVKGNYIPFNAHTRRCLGSGFALLQMKVVLFELVRRTKWTIDPTYKLKLTSVSDFLTLHLCPLLGSGLRLFIDADSKFVRTGWDSCAAGL
;
A
#
# COMPACT_ATOMS: atom_id res chain seq x y z
N MET A 1 16.47 -15.40 47.54
CA MET A 1 15.39 -15.11 46.61
C MET A 1 15.40 -13.64 46.19
N LEU A 2 15.40 -12.65 47.10
CA LEU A 2 15.43 -11.21 46.77
C LEU A 2 16.61 -10.80 45.85
N TYR A 3 17.83 -11.27 46.13
CA TYR A 3 19.01 -10.97 45.31
C TYR A 3 18.90 -11.50 43.89
N ILE A 4 18.35 -12.69 43.65
CA ILE A 4 18.15 -13.27 42.32
C ILE A 4 17.13 -12.44 41.56
N VAL A 5 16.03 -12.04 42.18
CA VAL A 5 15.03 -11.15 41.58
C VAL A 5 15.66 -9.80 41.23
N GLY A 6 16.49 -9.23 42.14
CA GLY A 6 17.22 -7.99 41.86
C GLY A 6 18.17 -8.10 40.66
N PHE A 7 18.93 -9.18 40.54
CA PHE A 7 19.81 -9.41 39.35
C PHE A 7 19.02 -9.59 38.06
N VAL A 8 17.89 -10.30 38.10
CA VAL A 8 17.04 -10.48 36.92
C VAL A 8 16.43 -9.14 36.46
N VAL A 9 15.92 -8.34 37.40
CA VAL A 9 15.37 -7.01 37.11
C VAL A 9 16.44 -6.06 36.56
N LEU A 10 17.62 -6.03 37.18
CA LEU A 10 18.75 -5.22 36.71
C LEU A 10 19.21 -5.66 35.31
N GLY A 11 19.33 -6.96 35.07
CA GLY A 11 19.68 -7.52 33.77
C GLY A 11 18.67 -7.16 32.69
N ALA A 12 17.38 -7.27 33.02
CA ALA A 12 16.29 -6.86 32.12
C ALA A 12 16.32 -5.35 31.82
N ALA A 13 16.56 -4.51 32.82
CA ALA A 13 16.67 -3.06 32.69
C ALA A 13 17.88 -2.66 31.80
N LEU A 14 19.04 -3.30 32.03
CA LEU A 14 20.24 -3.08 31.19
C LEU A 14 20.03 -3.53 29.75
N LEU A 15 19.38 -4.66 29.54
CA LEU A 15 19.01 -5.15 28.21
C LEU A 15 18.07 -4.16 27.52
N LEU A 16 17.01 -3.75 28.20
CA LEU A 16 16.08 -2.76 27.66
C LEU A 16 16.79 -1.45 27.31
N TRP A 17 17.62 -0.94 28.23
CA TRP A 17 18.40 0.26 27.97
C TRP A 17 19.33 0.11 26.77
N SER A 18 19.99 -1.04 26.60
CA SER A 18 20.85 -1.32 25.45
C SER A 18 20.10 -1.36 24.13
N LEU A 19 18.84 -1.82 24.14
CA LEU A 19 17.96 -1.88 22.96
C LEU A 19 17.44 -0.50 22.55
N ILE A 20 17.16 0.37 23.52
CA ILE A 20 16.51 1.68 23.26
C ILE A 20 17.48 2.84 23.14
N ARG A 21 18.72 2.72 23.67
CA ARG A 21 19.73 3.79 23.56
C ARG A 21 20.08 4.06 22.10
N ILE A 22 20.34 5.33 21.78
CA ILE A 22 20.85 5.73 20.46
C ILE A 22 22.30 5.24 20.35
N PRO A 23 22.65 4.44 19.33
CA PRO A 23 24.04 4.05 19.08
C PRO A 23 24.97 5.27 18.94
N SER A 24 26.15 5.18 19.50
CA SER A 24 27.12 6.30 19.56
C SER A 24 27.64 6.74 18.18
N ASP A 25 27.61 5.84 17.21
CA ASP A 25 28.03 6.03 15.83
C ASP A 25 26.95 6.70 14.95
N MET A 26 25.69 6.78 15.43
CA MET A 26 24.62 7.45 14.70
C MET A 26 24.91 8.94 14.47
N PRO A 27 24.45 9.53 13.35
CA PRO A 27 24.69 10.94 13.02
C PRO A 27 24.35 11.89 14.16
N LYS A 28 25.31 12.73 14.57
CA LYS A 28 25.12 13.71 15.66
C LYS A 28 24.49 15.02 15.20
N ASN A 29 24.61 15.33 13.92
CA ASN A 29 24.12 16.57 13.30
C ASN A 29 22.63 16.54 12.90
N ILE A 30 21.91 15.46 13.21
CA ILE A 30 20.45 15.37 13.06
C ILE A 30 19.80 15.00 14.41
N PRO A 31 18.59 15.54 14.69
CA PRO A 31 17.89 15.25 15.94
C PRO A 31 17.32 13.82 16.00
N SER A 32 16.95 13.39 17.18
CA SER A 32 16.20 12.15 17.40
C SER A 32 14.78 12.45 17.83
N VAL A 33 13.85 11.66 17.31
CA VAL A 33 12.46 11.64 17.78
C VAL A 33 12.40 10.79 19.05
N PRO A 34 11.65 11.21 20.08
CA PRO A 34 11.51 10.43 21.30
C PRO A 34 10.97 9.02 21.02
N ILE A 35 11.51 8.01 21.71
CA ILE A 35 11.18 6.60 21.45
C ILE A 35 9.69 6.29 21.70
N TYR A 36 9.04 6.98 22.66
CA TYR A 36 7.64 6.77 22.94
C TYR A 36 6.73 7.04 21.74
N VAL A 37 7.17 7.88 20.78
CA VAL A 37 6.43 8.15 19.54
C VAL A 37 6.20 6.87 18.73
N SER A 38 7.17 5.96 18.73
CA SER A 38 7.06 4.65 18.07
C SER A 38 6.10 3.69 18.80
N LEU A 39 5.70 4.02 20.01
CA LEU A 39 4.79 3.22 20.85
C LEU A 39 3.41 3.85 20.99
N LEU A 40 3.16 5.02 20.37
CA LEU A 40 1.88 5.73 20.48
C LEU A 40 0.68 4.85 20.17
N GLY A 41 0.80 3.95 19.20
CA GLY A 41 -0.26 3.00 18.86
C GLY A 41 -0.69 2.03 19.98
N LEU A 42 -0.02 2.01 21.14
CA LEU A 42 -0.46 1.24 22.32
C LEU A 42 -1.58 1.94 23.09
N TRP A 43 -1.64 3.26 23.06
CA TRP A 43 -2.58 4.06 23.88
C TRP A 43 -3.23 5.21 23.13
N SER A 44 -2.91 5.40 21.86
CA SER A 44 -3.42 6.47 21.01
C SER A 44 -3.79 5.94 19.64
N ASP A 45 -4.86 6.49 19.08
CA ASP A 45 -5.35 6.19 17.75
C ASP A 45 -4.97 7.32 16.76
N MET A 46 -3.75 7.89 16.90
CA MET A 46 -3.25 8.94 16.02
C MET A 46 -2.93 8.41 14.62
N GLY A 47 -3.29 9.18 13.59
CA GLY A 47 -2.86 8.96 12.22
C GLY A 47 -1.39 9.32 12.00
N GLN A 48 -0.81 8.85 10.91
CA GLN A 48 0.57 9.18 10.53
C GLN A 48 0.76 10.66 10.20
N ASP A 49 -0.28 11.31 9.70
CA ASP A 49 -0.37 12.75 9.50
C ASP A 49 -0.26 13.52 10.81
N GLU A 50 -0.99 13.11 11.86
CA GLU A 50 -0.88 13.72 13.19
C GLU A 50 0.50 13.49 13.82
N ILE A 51 1.05 12.28 13.69
CA ILE A 51 2.40 11.94 14.18
C ILE A 51 3.44 12.80 13.45
N TYR A 52 3.29 12.94 12.12
CA TYR A 52 4.17 13.80 11.32
C TYR A 52 4.11 15.24 11.81
N GLU A 53 2.93 15.84 11.93
CA GLU A 53 2.76 17.24 12.34
C GLU A 53 3.33 17.53 13.73
N ARG A 54 3.13 16.62 14.70
CA ARG A 54 3.53 16.86 16.09
C ARG A 54 5.01 16.65 16.35
N TRP A 55 5.63 15.62 15.74
CA TRP A 55 6.99 15.21 16.10
C TRP A 55 8.00 15.20 14.95
N LEU A 56 7.55 15.02 13.71
CA LEU A 56 8.43 14.84 12.57
C LEU A 56 8.61 16.11 11.73
N ARG A 57 7.58 16.91 11.56
CA ARG A 57 7.58 18.07 10.65
C ARG A 57 8.73 19.03 10.91
N ARG A 58 8.75 19.67 12.06
CA ARG A 58 9.76 20.71 12.39
C ARG A 58 11.20 20.20 12.23
N PRO A 59 11.59 19.04 12.81
CA PRO A 59 12.96 18.55 12.64
C PRO A 59 13.26 18.13 11.20
N LEU A 60 12.30 17.55 10.45
CA LEU A 60 12.51 17.18 9.05
C LEU A 60 12.62 18.40 8.12
N GLU A 61 11.80 19.43 8.29
CA GLU A 61 11.91 20.70 7.57
C GLU A 61 13.29 21.34 7.81
N LYS A 62 13.73 21.42 9.07
CA LYS A 62 15.00 22.06 9.43
C LYS A 62 16.22 21.28 8.97
N TYR A 63 16.29 19.98 9.24
CA TYR A 63 17.48 19.15 9.04
C TYR A 63 17.40 18.24 7.80
N GLY A 64 16.21 18.03 7.24
CA GLY A 64 15.95 17.11 6.14
C GLY A 64 15.99 15.63 6.52
N ALA A 65 16.47 15.32 7.72
CA ALA A 65 16.57 13.97 8.26
C ALA A 65 16.44 13.95 9.78
N VAL A 66 15.95 12.83 10.33
CA VAL A 66 15.84 12.59 11.77
C VAL A 66 16.21 11.15 12.11
N LYS A 67 16.59 10.91 13.36
CA LYS A 67 16.69 9.55 13.92
C LYS A 67 15.35 9.15 14.50
N ILE A 68 14.83 7.98 14.12
CA ILE A 68 13.61 7.40 14.71
C ILE A 68 13.84 5.98 15.16
N PHE A 69 13.19 5.58 16.24
CA PHE A 69 13.14 4.19 16.65
C PHE A 69 12.01 3.49 15.91
N PHE A 70 12.34 2.41 15.18
CA PHE A 70 11.35 1.72 14.34
C PHE A 70 11.81 0.28 14.05
N ALA A 71 10.91 -0.68 14.26
CA ALA A 71 11.19 -2.11 14.08
C ALA A 71 12.47 -2.55 14.82
N GLY A 72 12.50 -2.27 16.13
CA GLY A 72 13.51 -2.76 17.05
C GLY A 72 14.88 -2.07 17.01
N ARG A 73 15.01 -0.94 16.31
CA ARG A 73 16.27 -0.20 16.26
C ARG A 73 16.11 1.26 15.83
N TRP A 74 17.16 2.03 16.02
CA TRP A 74 17.27 3.37 15.51
C TRP A 74 17.54 3.36 14.01
N ASN A 75 16.86 4.26 13.28
CA ASN A 75 16.93 4.41 11.83
C ASN A 75 17.07 5.89 11.48
N VAL A 76 17.51 6.19 10.27
CA VAL A 76 17.48 7.54 9.70
C VAL A 76 16.30 7.66 8.75
N LEU A 77 15.45 8.64 9.00
CA LEU A 77 14.29 8.97 8.15
C LEU A 77 14.55 10.30 7.46
N VAL A 78 14.33 10.36 6.15
CA VAL A 78 14.61 11.54 5.32
C VAL A 78 13.38 12.08 4.62
N THR A 79 13.39 13.38 4.30
CA THR A 79 12.35 14.04 3.50
C THR A 79 12.90 14.97 2.43
N ARG A 80 14.18 15.41 2.52
CA ARG A 80 14.73 16.29 1.47
C ARG A 80 14.86 15.54 0.14
N PRO A 81 14.39 16.12 -0.97
CA PRO A 81 14.47 15.50 -2.29
C PRO A 81 15.90 15.13 -2.72
N GLU A 82 16.90 15.95 -2.34
CA GLU A 82 18.31 15.66 -2.63
C GLU A 82 18.78 14.39 -1.92
N PHE A 83 18.37 14.19 -0.65
CA PHE A 83 18.71 12.98 0.11
C PHE A 83 18.05 11.74 -0.50
N LEU A 84 16.80 11.88 -0.93
CA LEU A 84 16.07 10.81 -1.61
C LEU A 84 16.72 10.43 -2.93
N THR A 85 16.99 11.42 -3.77
CA THR A 85 17.61 11.21 -5.08
C THR A 85 19.01 10.58 -4.92
N HIS A 86 19.79 11.07 -3.96
CA HIS A 86 21.10 10.49 -3.64
C HIS A 86 20.96 9.01 -3.23
N MET A 87 20.06 8.71 -2.29
CA MET A 87 19.83 7.34 -1.80
C MET A 87 19.31 6.40 -2.90
N PHE A 88 18.43 6.87 -3.78
CA PHE A 88 17.87 6.07 -4.85
C PHE A 88 18.85 5.78 -5.99
N ARG A 89 19.78 6.69 -6.26
CA ARG A 89 20.82 6.52 -7.28
C ARG A 89 21.98 5.63 -6.82
N ASN A 90 22.25 5.60 -5.53
CA ASN A 90 23.40 4.86 -4.97
C ASN A 90 22.91 3.57 -4.30
N GLU A 91 22.29 2.69 -5.08
CA GLU A 91 21.67 1.46 -4.58
C GLU A 91 22.71 0.48 -4.03
N ASP A 92 23.94 0.50 -4.55
CA ASP A 92 25.06 -0.31 -4.09
C ASP A 92 25.51 0.08 -2.67
N VAL A 93 25.32 1.33 -2.28
CA VAL A 93 25.62 1.83 -0.92
C VAL A 93 24.41 1.71 0.00
N TYR A 94 23.22 2.04 -0.50
CA TYR A 94 21.94 1.94 0.21
C TYR A 94 21.14 0.72 -0.26
N ALA A 95 21.66 -0.45 0.06
CA ALA A 95 21.09 -1.72 -0.39
C ALA A 95 19.65 -1.93 0.08
N LYS A 96 18.82 -2.52 -0.77
CA LYS A 96 17.48 -2.95 -0.36
C LYS A 96 17.58 -4.05 0.69
N ALA A 97 16.73 -3.91 1.71
CA ALA A 97 16.58 -4.91 2.75
C ALA A 97 15.20 -4.76 3.39
N GLY A 98 14.63 -5.85 3.83
CA GLY A 98 13.32 -5.88 4.47
C GLY A 98 13.36 -6.50 5.87
N SER A 99 12.19 -6.80 6.38
CA SER A 99 12.04 -7.39 7.73
C SER A 99 12.78 -8.73 7.86
N GLN A 100 12.89 -9.52 6.77
CA GLN A 100 13.66 -10.77 6.77
C GLN A 100 15.16 -10.58 7.09
N LYS A 101 15.73 -9.40 6.82
CA LYS A 101 17.11 -9.05 7.20
C LYS A 101 17.18 -8.23 8.49
N LYS A 102 16.17 -7.41 8.74
CA LYS A 102 16.13 -6.49 9.90
C LYS A 102 15.76 -7.20 11.19
N ILE A 103 14.72 -8.03 11.13
CA ILE A 103 14.08 -8.72 12.27
C ILE A 103 13.65 -10.13 11.84
N PRO A 104 14.57 -11.03 11.45
CA PRO A 104 14.28 -12.27 10.73
C PRO A 104 13.39 -13.26 11.51
N TRP A 105 13.35 -13.14 12.84
CA TRP A 105 12.54 -13.98 13.71
C TRP A 105 11.12 -13.46 13.96
N SER A 106 10.76 -12.34 13.38
CA SER A 106 9.47 -11.70 13.61
C SER A 106 8.36 -12.32 12.73
N VAL A 107 7.13 -12.20 13.23
CA VAL A 107 5.93 -12.62 12.47
C VAL A 107 5.85 -11.93 11.11
N ILE A 108 6.25 -10.65 11.03
CA ILE A 108 6.27 -9.96 9.73
C ILE A 108 7.31 -10.53 8.76
N ALA A 109 8.48 -10.94 9.26
CA ALA A 109 9.49 -11.58 8.41
C ALA A 109 8.98 -12.92 7.86
N THR A 110 8.23 -13.68 8.67
CA THR A 110 7.57 -14.92 8.25
C THR A 110 6.52 -14.67 7.16
N LEU A 111 5.71 -13.61 7.33
CA LEU A 111 4.71 -13.26 6.32
C LEU A 111 5.34 -12.88 4.98
N VAL A 112 6.25 -11.88 5.01
CA VAL A 112 6.76 -11.31 3.74
C VAL A 112 7.86 -12.14 3.11
N GLY A 113 8.72 -12.81 3.88
CA GLY A 113 9.84 -13.58 3.36
C GLY A 113 10.85 -12.73 2.56
N ASP A 114 11.71 -13.40 1.80
CA ASP A 114 12.58 -12.75 0.81
C ASP A 114 11.88 -12.70 -0.55
N ASN A 115 11.67 -11.49 -1.06
CA ASN A 115 10.82 -11.23 -2.20
C ASN A 115 11.35 -10.07 -3.04
N ILE A 116 10.75 -9.82 -4.19
CA ILE A 116 11.17 -8.79 -5.15
C ILE A 116 11.29 -7.37 -4.56
N ILE A 117 10.50 -7.02 -3.52
CA ILE A 117 10.54 -5.68 -2.90
C ILE A 117 11.75 -5.53 -1.98
N ASN A 118 12.08 -6.62 -1.26
CA ASN A 118 13.05 -6.61 -0.17
C ASN A 118 14.43 -7.15 -0.56
N SER A 119 14.53 -7.87 -1.69
CA SER A 119 15.78 -8.43 -2.21
C SER A 119 16.68 -7.36 -2.83
N HIS A 120 17.96 -7.68 -2.92
CA HIS A 120 19.00 -6.84 -3.51
C HIS A 120 19.97 -7.71 -4.34
N GLY A 121 20.70 -7.11 -5.28
CA GLY A 121 21.68 -7.81 -6.09
C GLY A 121 21.04 -8.86 -7.01
N ASP A 122 21.62 -10.04 -7.05
CA ASP A 122 21.24 -11.09 -8.02
C ASP A 122 19.84 -11.67 -7.73
N ASP A 123 19.44 -11.81 -6.46
CA ASP A 123 18.07 -12.23 -6.12
C ASP A 123 17.03 -11.26 -6.69
N TRP A 124 17.30 -9.94 -6.58
CA TRP A 124 16.39 -8.95 -7.15
C TRP A 124 16.36 -9.00 -8.68
N LYS A 125 17.50 -9.19 -9.33
CA LYS A 125 17.56 -9.36 -10.79
C LYS A 125 16.77 -10.57 -11.24
N LEU A 126 16.93 -11.70 -10.52
CA LEU A 126 16.19 -12.93 -10.76
C LEU A 126 14.68 -12.71 -10.66
N TYR A 127 14.19 -12.18 -9.52
CA TYR A 127 12.76 -11.94 -9.35
C TYR A 127 12.22 -10.93 -10.37
N THR A 128 13.01 -9.92 -10.72
CA THR A 128 12.62 -8.91 -11.70
C THR A 128 12.51 -9.52 -13.10
N SER A 129 13.44 -10.37 -13.51
CA SER A 129 13.39 -11.04 -14.83
C SER A 129 12.16 -11.93 -14.98
N VAL A 130 11.78 -12.63 -13.90
CA VAL A 130 10.59 -13.51 -13.90
C VAL A 130 9.28 -12.71 -13.84
N MET A 131 9.19 -11.73 -12.96
CA MET A 131 7.89 -11.14 -12.60
C MET A 131 7.54 -9.85 -13.37
N LYS A 132 8.55 -9.07 -13.75
CA LYS A 132 8.33 -7.76 -14.38
C LYS A 132 7.49 -7.84 -15.66
N PRO A 133 7.70 -8.78 -16.59
CA PRO A 133 6.89 -8.86 -17.80
C PRO A 133 5.39 -9.07 -17.51
N GLY A 134 5.05 -9.88 -16.48
CA GLY A 134 3.67 -10.12 -16.07
C GLY A 134 3.01 -8.97 -15.31
N ILE A 135 3.81 -8.11 -14.67
CA ILE A 135 3.31 -6.96 -13.88
C ILE A 135 3.29 -5.67 -14.68
N GLN A 136 4.31 -5.42 -15.54
CA GLN A 136 4.41 -4.19 -16.36
C GLN A 136 3.86 -4.41 -17.78
N LYS A 137 2.69 -5.00 -17.90
CA LYS A 137 2.04 -5.15 -19.20
C LYS A 137 1.64 -3.78 -19.76
N GLN A 138 1.74 -3.63 -21.09
CA GLN A 138 1.18 -2.49 -21.78
C GLN A 138 -0.32 -2.65 -21.99
N ASP A 139 -0.79 -3.87 -22.20
CA ASP A 139 -2.16 -4.21 -22.54
C ASP A 139 -2.84 -5.05 -21.44
N PHE A 140 -3.17 -4.39 -20.33
CA PHE A 140 -4.07 -5.00 -19.36
C PHE A 140 -5.49 -5.13 -19.94
N LYS A 141 -6.07 -6.32 -19.83
CA LYS A 141 -7.48 -6.53 -20.14
C LYS A 141 -8.31 -5.68 -19.17
N ILE A 142 -8.96 -4.65 -19.69
CA ILE A 142 -9.74 -3.70 -18.88
C ILE A 142 -11.12 -4.25 -18.51
N GLU A 143 -11.68 -5.17 -19.31
CA GLU A 143 -13.03 -5.71 -19.16
C GLU A 143 -13.26 -6.39 -17.81
N PRO A 144 -12.37 -7.26 -17.29
CA PRO A 144 -12.52 -7.84 -15.96
C PRO A 144 -12.55 -6.78 -14.86
N ILE A 145 -11.71 -5.73 -14.97
CA ILE A 145 -11.68 -4.63 -14.02
C ILE A 145 -13.00 -3.87 -14.03
N ILE A 146 -13.55 -3.57 -15.21
CA ILE A 146 -14.84 -2.91 -15.37
C ILE A 146 -15.95 -3.77 -14.75
N LYS A 147 -16.04 -5.07 -15.10
CA LYS A 147 -17.07 -5.99 -14.61
C LYS A 147 -17.06 -6.07 -13.08
N LYS A 148 -15.91 -6.31 -12.47
CA LYS A 148 -15.79 -6.37 -11.00
C LYS A 148 -16.11 -5.02 -10.34
N THR A 149 -15.75 -3.92 -10.98
CA THR A 149 -16.09 -2.58 -10.48
C THR A 149 -17.59 -2.31 -10.58
N GLN A 150 -18.26 -2.73 -11.64
CA GLN A 150 -19.71 -2.61 -11.77
C GLN A 150 -20.46 -3.43 -10.73
N THR A 151 -19.99 -4.65 -10.45
CA THR A 151 -20.51 -5.47 -9.35
C THR A 151 -20.35 -4.76 -8.01
N PHE A 152 -19.17 -4.18 -7.75
CA PHE A 152 -18.89 -3.40 -6.54
C PHE A 152 -19.84 -2.21 -6.38
N VAL A 153 -20.04 -1.40 -7.43
CA VAL A 153 -20.99 -0.27 -7.42
C VAL A 153 -22.42 -0.74 -7.15
N SER A 154 -22.83 -1.84 -7.78
CA SER A 154 -24.16 -2.43 -7.56
C SER A 154 -24.36 -2.91 -6.12
N MET A 155 -23.30 -3.45 -5.50
CA MET A 155 -23.31 -3.83 -4.08
C MET A 155 -23.45 -2.60 -3.16
N LEU A 156 -22.74 -1.50 -3.45
CA LEU A 156 -22.87 -0.25 -2.69
C LEU A 156 -24.32 0.27 -2.74
N LEU A 157 -24.91 0.33 -3.92
CA LEU A 157 -26.30 0.77 -4.12
C LEU A 157 -27.30 -0.16 -3.43
N SER A 158 -27.11 -1.47 -3.53
CA SER A 158 -27.96 -2.46 -2.86
C SER A 158 -27.87 -2.33 -1.33
N GLN A 159 -26.70 -2.09 -0.80
CA GLN A 159 -26.51 -1.87 0.64
C GLN A 159 -27.15 -0.56 1.09
N GLN A 160 -27.00 0.53 0.33
CA GLN A 160 -27.65 1.80 0.64
C GLN A 160 -29.18 1.65 0.68
N LYS A 161 -29.74 0.92 -0.28
CA LYS A 161 -31.19 0.62 -0.29
C LYS A 161 -31.63 -0.17 0.95
N LYS A 162 -30.79 -1.10 1.44
CA LYS A 162 -31.11 -1.93 2.63
C LYS A 162 -31.04 -1.12 3.93
N VAL A 163 -30.06 -0.22 4.07
CA VAL A 163 -29.90 0.57 5.31
C VAL A 163 -30.78 1.82 5.34
N GLY A 164 -31.34 2.23 4.20
CA GLY A 164 -32.17 3.43 4.07
C GLY A 164 -31.35 4.73 3.86
N PRO A 165 -32.04 5.84 3.56
CA PRO A 165 -31.37 7.11 3.22
C PRO A 165 -30.61 7.74 4.39
N ASP A 166 -31.07 7.52 5.62
CA ASP A 166 -30.51 8.16 6.83
C ASP A 166 -29.35 7.36 7.43
N ALA A 167 -29.10 6.15 6.95
CA ALA A 167 -28.00 5.31 7.43
C ALA A 167 -26.96 5.11 6.33
N GLY A 168 -25.75 5.58 6.56
CA GLY A 168 -24.66 5.44 5.61
C GLY A 168 -24.11 4.00 5.51
N VAL A 169 -23.63 3.64 4.33
CA VAL A 169 -23.01 2.35 4.03
C VAL A 169 -21.58 2.29 4.52
N MET A 170 -21.23 1.28 5.29
CA MET A 170 -19.84 0.99 5.70
C MET A 170 -19.06 0.40 4.52
N VAL A 171 -18.08 1.13 3.98
CA VAL A 171 -17.45 0.78 2.70
C VAL A 171 -16.14 0.00 2.81
N ASN A 172 -15.46 0.03 3.95
CA ASN A 172 -14.11 -0.54 4.08
C ASN A 172 -14.02 -2.01 3.67
N GLY A 173 -14.95 -2.85 4.15
CA GLY A 173 -15.00 -4.27 3.79
C GLY A 173 -15.34 -4.49 2.32
N LEU A 174 -16.24 -3.68 1.75
CA LEU A 174 -16.59 -3.76 0.34
C LEU A 174 -15.43 -3.38 -0.58
N ILE A 175 -14.67 -2.36 -0.21
CA ILE A 175 -13.47 -1.94 -0.95
C ILE A 175 -12.39 -3.05 -0.88
N GLN A 176 -12.21 -3.69 0.27
CA GLN A 176 -11.28 -4.81 0.40
C GLN A 176 -11.65 -5.95 -0.56
N ARG A 177 -12.94 -6.33 -0.58
CA ARG A 177 -13.46 -7.38 -1.46
C ARG A 177 -13.25 -7.05 -2.94
N TRP A 178 -13.54 -5.81 -3.33
CA TRP A 178 -13.29 -5.30 -4.68
C TRP A 178 -11.80 -5.37 -5.05
N ALA A 179 -10.92 -4.92 -4.18
CA ALA A 179 -9.48 -4.89 -4.44
C ALA A 179 -8.90 -6.32 -4.56
N ILE A 180 -9.33 -7.26 -3.69
CA ILE A 180 -8.92 -8.67 -3.76
C ILE A 180 -9.43 -9.33 -5.06
N ALA A 181 -10.69 -9.08 -5.45
CA ALA A 181 -11.26 -9.66 -6.66
C ALA A 181 -10.51 -9.22 -7.94
N ILE A 182 -10.22 -7.92 -8.06
CA ILE A 182 -9.47 -7.40 -9.22
C ILE A 182 -8.04 -7.94 -9.23
N MET A 183 -7.36 -7.92 -8.09
CA MET A 183 -6.00 -8.44 -7.98
C MET A 183 -5.94 -9.93 -8.36
N GLY A 184 -6.89 -10.72 -7.87
CA GLY A 184 -6.98 -12.15 -8.14
C GLY A 184 -7.06 -12.45 -9.63
N GLU A 185 -7.99 -11.84 -10.35
CA GLU A 185 -8.14 -12.04 -11.80
C GLU A 185 -6.98 -11.44 -12.62
N SER A 186 -6.44 -10.30 -12.20
CA SER A 186 -5.44 -9.56 -12.99
C SER A 186 -4.02 -10.09 -12.84
N PHE A 187 -3.69 -10.76 -11.74
CA PHE A 187 -2.32 -11.23 -11.45
C PHE A 187 -2.22 -12.71 -11.16
N LEU A 188 -3.23 -13.32 -10.53
CA LEU A 188 -3.18 -14.70 -10.05
C LEU A 188 -4.06 -15.67 -10.85
N ASP A 189 -4.81 -15.20 -11.84
CA ASP A 189 -5.77 -15.99 -12.62
C ASP A 189 -6.81 -16.71 -11.74
N ILE A 190 -7.26 -16.03 -10.67
CA ILE A 190 -8.21 -16.59 -9.69
C ILE A 190 -9.34 -15.60 -9.46
N ASP A 191 -10.57 -16.10 -9.51
CA ASP A 191 -11.70 -15.45 -8.87
C ASP A 191 -11.86 -15.99 -7.44
N PHE A 192 -11.55 -15.15 -6.46
CA PHE A 192 -11.71 -15.51 -5.04
C PHE A 192 -13.17 -15.54 -4.58
N GLY A 193 -14.13 -15.18 -5.43
CA GLY A 193 -15.55 -15.12 -5.09
C GLY A 193 -15.90 -14.12 -3.98
N CYS A 194 -15.00 -13.18 -3.70
CA CYS A 194 -15.18 -12.23 -2.59
C CYS A 194 -16.30 -11.23 -2.84
N LEU A 195 -16.62 -10.91 -4.10
CA LEU A 195 -17.71 -9.99 -4.43
C LEU A 195 -19.07 -10.67 -4.35
N GLU A 196 -19.14 -11.94 -4.71
CA GLU A 196 -20.37 -12.74 -4.70
C GLU A 196 -20.74 -13.16 -3.27
N LYS A 197 -19.77 -13.57 -2.48
CA LYS A 197 -19.95 -14.05 -1.10
C LYS A 197 -18.99 -13.36 -0.13
N ALA A 198 -19.53 -12.76 0.92
CA ALA A 198 -18.75 -12.19 2.00
C ALA A 198 -18.08 -13.28 2.87
N ASN A 199 -17.04 -12.87 3.58
CA ASN A 199 -16.32 -13.71 4.54
C ASN A 199 -15.67 -14.97 3.93
N GLN A 200 -15.19 -14.87 2.70
CA GLN A 200 -14.29 -15.90 2.17
C GLN A 200 -13.09 -16.08 3.09
N ARG A 201 -12.60 -17.31 3.23
CA ARG A 201 -11.51 -17.62 4.16
C ARG A 201 -10.28 -16.74 3.95
N ILE A 202 -9.93 -16.44 2.69
CA ILE A 202 -8.79 -15.59 2.34
C ILE A 202 -9.00 -14.14 2.82
N GLU A 203 -10.21 -13.59 2.68
CA GLU A 203 -10.59 -12.26 3.15
C GLU A 203 -10.53 -12.18 4.69
N ALA A 204 -11.08 -13.20 5.37
CA ALA A 204 -11.07 -13.29 6.82
C ALA A 204 -9.65 -13.36 7.39
N LEU A 205 -8.79 -14.19 6.81
CA LEU A 205 -7.38 -14.30 7.20
C LEU A 205 -6.65 -12.98 6.98
N GLN A 206 -6.86 -12.32 5.84
CA GLN A 206 -6.25 -11.02 5.57
C GLN A 206 -6.66 -9.97 6.62
N THR A 207 -7.91 -9.95 7.04
CA THR A 207 -8.38 -9.06 8.10
C THR A 207 -7.73 -9.36 9.46
N ILE A 208 -7.57 -10.65 9.79
CA ILE A 208 -6.91 -11.07 11.04
C ILE A 208 -5.41 -10.75 10.99
N ILE A 209 -4.76 -10.99 9.84
CA ILE A 209 -3.35 -10.66 9.62
C ILE A 209 -3.09 -9.19 9.90
N LYS A 210 -3.87 -8.30 9.31
CA LYS A 210 -3.77 -6.86 9.57
C LYS A 210 -3.84 -6.51 11.06
N ARG A 211 -4.72 -7.14 11.82
CA ARG A 211 -4.87 -6.88 13.26
C ARG A 211 -3.77 -7.48 14.13
N THR A 212 -3.10 -8.52 13.68
CA THR A 212 -2.20 -9.34 14.51
C THR A 212 -0.73 -8.98 14.32
N LEU A 213 -0.35 -8.62 13.10
CA LEU A 213 1.05 -8.42 12.72
C LEU A 213 1.70 -7.24 13.44
N PHE A 214 0.98 -6.15 13.58
CA PHE A 214 1.54 -4.83 13.82
C PHE A 214 1.17 -4.24 15.18
N HIS A 215 0.92 -5.10 16.09
CA HIS A 215 0.85 -4.68 17.49
C HIS A 215 2.14 -3.92 17.86
N PRO A 216 2.06 -2.62 18.23
CA PRO A 216 3.22 -1.72 18.34
C PRO A 216 4.32 -2.26 19.25
N LEU A 217 3.95 -3.00 20.32
CA LEU A 217 4.91 -3.63 21.22
C LEU A 217 5.79 -4.65 20.49
N TYR A 218 5.18 -5.64 19.84
CA TYR A 218 5.94 -6.71 19.19
C TYR A 218 6.70 -6.23 17.97
N PHE A 219 6.16 -5.24 17.26
CA PHE A 219 6.83 -4.64 16.14
C PHE A 219 8.09 -3.87 16.54
N ASN A 220 8.03 -3.09 17.63
CA ASN A 220 9.18 -2.32 18.10
C ASN A 220 10.10 -3.09 19.04
N PHE A 221 9.63 -4.19 19.61
CA PHE A 221 10.44 -5.13 20.40
C PHE A 221 10.35 -6.55 19.83
N PRO A 222 10.82 -6.75 18.58
CA PRO A 222 10.65 -8.01 17.86
C PRO A 222 11.41 -9.18 18.49
N LEU A 223 12.32 -8.91 19.44
CA LEU A 223 12.98 -9.94 20.24
C LEU A 223 11.97 -10.84 20.97
N LEU A 224 10.79 -10.31 21.31
CA LEU A 224 9.71 -11.07 21.95
C LEU A 224 9.16 -12.17 21.02
N ASP A 225 9.27 -12.01 19.71
CA ASP A 225 8.86 -13.01 18.71
C ASP A 225 9.81 -14.21 18.63
N LYS A 226 11.02 -14.14 19.24
CA LYS A 226 11.90 -15.32 19.38
C LYS A 226 11.34 -16.36 20.36
N PHE A 227 10.42 -15.94 21.23
CA PHE A 227 9.85 -16.77 22.28
C PHE A 227 8.32 -16.85 22.16
N PRO A 228 7.78 -17.30 21.01
CA PRO A 228 6.33 -17.31 20.78
C PRO A 228 5.58 -18.23 21.74
N TRP A 229 6.26 -19.19 22.35
CA TRP A 229 5.70 -20.09 23.35
C TRP A 229 5.37 -19.38 24.68
N LEU A 230 6.01 -18.24 24.98
CA LEU A 230 5.68 -17.40 26.15
C LEU A 230 4.39 -16.59 25.94
N PHE A 231 4.04 -16.30 24.69
CA PHE A 231 2.93 -15.41 24.36
C PHE A 231 1.93 -16.12 23.43
N ARG A 232 0.78 -16.52 23.95
CA ARG A 232 -0.29 -17.18 23.16
C ARG A 232 -0.67 -16.41 21.91
N SER A 233 -0.72 -15.06 21.98
CA SER A 233 -1.01 -14.18 20.86
C SER A 233 0.02 -14.32 19.73
N ARG A 234 1.31 -14.47 20.07
CA ARG A 234 2.38 -14.60 19.09
C ARG A 234 2.42 -16.00 18.48
N LYS A 235 2.23 -17.05 19.29
CA LYS A 235 2.05 -18.41 18.77
C LYS A 235 0.91 -18.48 17.75
N ARG A 236 -0.25 -17.85 18.07
CA ARG A 236 -1.38 -17.77 17.17
C ARG A 236 -1.06 -16.94 15.92
N ALA A 237 -0.30 -15.84 16.05
CA ALA A 237 0.11 -15.02 14.92
C ALA A 237 0.92 -15.82 13.90
N PHE A 238 1.93 -16.57 14.32
CA PHE A 238 2.70 -17.44 13.43
C PHE A 238 1.82 -18.50 12.74
N ALA A 239 0.93 -19.15 13.51
CA ALA A 239 0.01 -20.13 12.93
C ALA A 239 -0.89 -19.53 11.83
N ILE A 240 -1.40 -18.32 12.04
CA ILE A 240 -2.22 -17.60 11.04
C ILE A 240 -1.39 -17.28 9.79
N MET A 241 -0.11 -16.93 9.93
CA MET A 241 0.77 -16.66 8.77
C MET A 241 0.96 -17.91 7.92
N HIS A 242 1.22 -19.05 8.54
CA HIS A 242 1.35 -20.32 7.82
C HIS A 242 0.03 -20.74 7.18
N GLU A 243 -1.09 -20.64 7.91
CA GLU A 243 -2.41 -20.94 7.35
C GLU A 243 -2.73 -20.07 6.13
N PHE A 244 -2.41 -18.77 6.19
CA PHE A 244 -2.60 -17.87 5.05
C PHE A 244 -1.74 -18.26 3.85
N GLU A 245 -0.47 -18.58 4.08
CA GLU A 245 0.45 -18.99 3.03
C GLU A 245 -0.03 -20.28 2.36
N ASP A 246 -0.37 -21.29 3.16
CA ASP A 246 -0.82 -22.60 2.64
C ASP A 246 -2.14 -22.46 1.88
N LEU A 247 -3.12 -21.71 2.41
CA LEU A 247 -4.37 -21.44 1.70
C LEU A 247 -4.14 -20.72 0.38
N LEU A 248 -3.28 -19.69 0.35
CA LEU A 248 -3.02 -18.94 -0.88
C LEU A 248 -2.36 -19.84 -1.95
N VAL A 249 -1.41 -20.66 -1.55
CA VAL A 249 -0.75 -21.64 -2.44
C VAL A 249 -1.75 -22.68 -2.93
N GLU A 250 -2.58 -23.22 -2.05
CA GLU A 250 -3.65 -24.17 -2.39
C GLU A 250 -4.60 -23.59 -3.43
N LEU A 251 -5.12 -22.38 -3.20
CA LEU A 251 -6.03 -21.71 -4.12
C LEU A 251 -5.40 -21.47 -5.49
N VAL A 252 -4.12 -21.08 -5.53
CA VAL A 252 -3.38 -20.92 -6.79
C VAL A 252 -3.22 -22.25 -7.53
N ARG A 253 -2.86 -23.32 -6.83
CA ARG A 253 -2.63 -24.65 -7.44
C ARG A 253 -3.90 -25.31 -7.94
N ASN A 254 -5.01 -25.11 -7.23
CA ASN A 254 -6.31 -25.75 -7.53
C ASN A 254 -7.19 -24.90 -8.47
N ARG A 255 -6.71 -23.73 -8.94
CA ARG A 255 -7.50 -22.92 -9.87
C ARG A 255 -7.75 -23.63 -11.19
N PRO A 256 -8.92 -23.41 -11.85
CA PRO A 256 -9.20 -23.93 -13.17
C PRO A 256 -8.13 -23.40 -14.16
N ARG A 257 -7.27 -24.27 -14.66
CA ARG A 257 -6.30 -23.88 -15.69
C ARG A 257 -7.02 -23.80 -17.03
N LYS A 258 -6.92 -22.67 -17.71
CA LYS A 258 -7.22 -22.59 -19.13
C LYS A 258 -6.27 -23.59 -19.81
N SER A 259 -6.82 -24.46 -20.66
CA SER A 259 -6.25 -25.66 -21.26
C SER A 259 -4.70 -25.70 -21.35
N LYS A 260 -4.12 -26.91 -21.11
CA LYS A 260 -2.67 -27.18 -21.25
C LYS A 260 -2.08 -26.86 -22.64
N LEU A 261 -2.90 -26.66 -23.66
CA LEU A 261 -2.47 -26.28 -25.00
C LEU A 261 -1.88 -24.83 -25.05
N ASP A 262 -2.28 -23.96 -24.12
CA ASP A 262 -1.81 -22.57 -24.10
C ASP A 262 -0.45 -22.39 -23.38
N LEU A 263 0.05 -23.43 -22.70
CA LEU A 263 1.31 -23.39 -21.96
C LEU A 263 2.52 -23.98 -22.72
N ALA A 264 2.27 -24.70 -23.85
CA ALA A 264 3.30 -25.44 -24.56
C ALA A 264 3.92 -24.71 -25.76
N GLY A 265 3.60 -23.48 -26.04
CA GLY A 265 4.08 -22.70 -27.18
C GLY A 265 5.01 -21.55 -26.78
N GLU A 266 6.24 -21.64 -27.21
CA GLU A 266 7.23 -20.60 -27.50
C GLU A 266 7.15 -19.27 -26.74
N GLY A 267 8.12 -18.99 -25.85
CA GLY A 267 8.46 -17.66 -25.34
C GLY A 267 7.36 -17.01 -24.47
N ALA A 268 7.69 -16.12 -23.58
CA ALA A 268 6.71 -15.34 -22.83
C ALA A 268 5.74 -14.64 -23.81
N GLN A 269 4.51 -15.19 -23.95
CA GLN A 269 3.52 -14.60 -24.82
C GLN A 269 3.01 -13.28 -24.20
N SER A 270 2.74 -12.30 -25.03
CA SER A 270 2.24 -10.95 -24.66
C SER A 270 0.95 -10.92 -23.81
N GLY A 271 0.49 -12.04 -23.30
CA GLY A 271 -0.73 -12.19 -22.49
C GLY A 271 -0.54 -12.85 -21.11
N ASP A 272 0.65 -13.38 -20.81
CA ASP A 272 0.87 -14.15 -19.58
C ASP A 272 0.74 -13.30 -18.31
N LEU A 273 0.04 -13.84 -17.31
CA LEU A 273 -0.05 -13.23 -15.98
C LEU A 273 1.21 -13.53 -15.17
N VAL A 274 1.49 -12.70 -14.16
CA VAL A 274 2.67 -12.90 -13.31
C VAL A 274 2.71 -14.28 -12.67
N ILE A 275 1.57 -14.84 -12.32
CA ILE A 275 1.51 -16.16 -11.72
C ILE A 275 1.97 -17.27 -12.68
N HIS A 276 1.59 -17.19 -13.96
CA HIS A 276 2.02 -18.18 -14.97
C HIS A 276 3.55 -18.14 -15.17
N MET A 277 4.14 -16.94 -15.16
CA MET A 277 5.58 -16.76 -15.25
C MET A 277 6.31 -17.34 -14.04
N MET A 278 5.76 -17.09 -12.83
CA MET A 278 6.33 -17.63 -11.59
C MET A 278 6.21 -19.15 -11.51
N GLU A 279 5.09 -19.74 -11.95
CA GLU A 279 4.90 -21.21 -11.99
C GLU A 279 5.84 -21.87 -12.99
N ARG A 280 6.05 -21.25 -14.17
CA ARG A 280 7.02 -21.73 -15.16
C ARG A 280 8.44 -21.68 -14.59
N ALA A 281 8.83 -20.58 -13.99
CA ALA A 281 10.14 -20.43 -13.36
C ALA A 281 10.36 -21.42 -12.20
N LEU A 282 9.30 -21.76 -11.46
CA LEU A 282 9.35 -22.82 -10.44
C LEU A 282 9.52 -24.21 -11.08
N HIS A 283 8.75 -24.53 -12.11
CA HIS A 283 8.85 -25.81 -12.85
C HIS A 283 10.24 -26.01 -13.47
N ASP A 284 10.82 -24.96 -14.03
CA ASP A 284 12.13 -24.98 -14.69
C ASP A 284 13.31 -24.91 -13.68
N GLY A 285 13.03 -24.87 -12.38
CA GLY A 285 14.05 -24.82 -11.33
C GLY A 285 14.76 -23.46 -11.20
N ILE A 286 14.26 -22.42 -11.89
CA ILE A 286 14.78 -21.04 -11.81
C ILE A 286 14.42 -20.39 -10.46
N LEU A 287 13.21 -20.66 -9.96
CA LEU A 287 12.77 -20.29 -8.62
C LEU A 287 12.69 -21.54 -7.73
N THR A 288 13.10 -21.41 -6.50
CA THR A 288 12.80 -22.40 -5.46
C THR A 288 11.36 -22.24 -4.95
N GLU A 289 10.81 -23.29 -4.33
CA GLU A 289 9.47 -23.24 -3.71
C GLU A 289 9.36 -22.11 -2.68
N THR A 290 10.40 -21.89 -1.87
CA THR A 290 10.44 -20.80 -0.88
C THR A 290 10.37 -19.42 -1.55
N GLN A 291 11.12 -19.21 -2.63
CA GLN A 291 11.12 -17.98 -3.40
C GLN A 291 9.77 -17.74 -4.10
N PHE A 292 9.19 -18.79 -4.66
CA PHE A 292 7.85 -18.75 -5.26
C PHE A 292 6.81 -18.32 -4.22
N ARG A 293 6.74 -18.98 -3.06
CA ARG A 293 5.79 -18.67 -1.98
C ARG A 293 5.95 -17.26 -1.45
N ALA A 294 7.18 -16.79 -1.24
CA ALA A 294 7.44 -15.43 -0.76
C ALA A 294 6.98 -14.36 -1.78
N ASN A 295 7.26 -14.59 -3.07
CA ASN A 295 6.84 -13.68 -4.12
C ASN A 295 5.33 -13.73 -4.39
N LEU A 296 4.69 -14.89 -4.26
CA LEU A 296 3.22 -15.02 -4.34
C LEU A 296 2.53 -14.21 -3.24
N LYS A 297 2.98 -14.36 -1.98
CA LYS A 297 2.45 -13.58 -0.85
C LYS A 297 2.59 -12.07 -1.09
N ILE A 298 3.75 -11.61 -1.56
CA ILE A 298 3.97 -10.18 -1.73
C ILE A 298 3.15 -9.61 -2.89
N VAL A 299 2.95 -10.35 -3.99
CA VAL A 299 2.04 -9.95 -5.07
C VAL A 299 0.62 -9.80 -4.52
N PHE A 300 0.13 -10.80 -3.80
CA PHE A 300 -1.20 -10.75 -3.18
C PHE A 300 -1.34 -9.51 -2.30
N LEU A 301 -0.43 -9.30 -1.34
CA LEU A 301 -0.51 -8.21 -0.37
C LEU A 301 -0.44 -6.83 -1.02
N THR A 302 0.54 -6.61 -1.90
CA THR A 302 0.80 -5.26 -2.43
C THR A 302 -0.13 -4.83 -3.55
N ALA A 303 -0.69 -5.77 -4.31
CA ALA A 303 -1.55 -5.44 -5.43
C ALA A 303 -2.98 -5.03 -5.00
N HIS A 304 -3.45 -5.40 -3.80
CA HIS A 304 -4.78 -5.01 -3.34
C HIS A 304 -4.78 -3.97 -2.21
N GLU A 305 -3.84 -4.04 -1.25
CA GLU A 305 -3.83 -3.17 -0.06
C GLU A 305 -3.70 -1.68 -0.41
N ASN A 306 -2.75 -1.36 -1.31
CA ASN A 306 -2.51 0.03 -1.70
C ASN A 306 -3.71 0.65 -2.43
N ALA A 307 -4.35 -0.12 -3.30
CA ALA A 307 -5.54 0.31 -4.02
C ALA A 307 -6.73 0.50 -3.06
N GLN A 308 -6.90 -0.40 -2.10
CA GLN A 308 -7.92 -0.29 -1.05
C GLN A 308 -7.77 1.01 -0.26
N GLN A 309 -6.56 1.33 0.19
CA GLN A 309 -6.32 2.54 0.98
C GLN A 309 -6.53 3.80 0.16
N LEU A 310 -6.01 3.84 -1.06
CA LEU A 310 -6.20 4.97 -1.95
C LEU A 310 -7.68 5.21 -2.24
N LEU A 311 -8.46 4.16 -2.50
CA LEU A 311 -9.89 4.29 -2.74
C LEU A 311 -10.66 4.76 -1.51
N ASN A 312 -10.31 4.27 -0.31
CA ASN A 312 -10.88 4.77 0.95
C ASN A 312 -10.67 6.29 1.12
N SER A 313 -9.42 6.75 0.93
CA SER A 313 -9.10 8.18 1.02
C SER A 313 -9.81 8.98 -0.06
N THR A 314 -9.97 8.41 -1.27
CA THR A 314 -10.67 9.06 -2.39
C THR A 314 -12.17 9.19 -2.12
N PHE A 315 -12.80 8.17 -1.56
CA PHE A 315 -14.19 8.28 -1.14
C PHE A 315 -14.41 9.40 -0.14
N TRP A 316 -13.52 9.48 0.86
CA TRP A 316 -13.59 10.54 1.86
C TRP A 316 -13.40 11.91 1.22
N GLN A 317 -12.33 12.10 0.44
CA GLN A 317 -11.97 13.40 -0.12
C GLN A 317 -13.02 13.91 -1.12
N LEU A 318 -13.54 13.04 -1.98
CA LEU A 318 -14.60 13.43 -2.91
C LEU A 318 -15.96 13.57 -2.23
N GLY A 319 -16.22 12.81 -1.17
CA GLY A 319 -17.44 12.93 -0.36
C GLY A 319 -17.50 14.23 0.44
N THR A 320 -16.35 14.75 0.89
CA THR A 320 -16.25 16.07 1.54
C THR A 320 -16.21 17.22 0.53
N ASN A 321 -15.66 17.01 -0.67
CA ASN A 321 -15.48 18.05 -1.68
C ASN A 321 -16.42 17.84 -2.87
N GLN A 322 -17.67 18.26 -2.69
CA GLN A 322 -18.74 18.08 -3.68
C GLN A 322 -18.49 18.83 -4.99
N VAL A 323 -17.73 19.94 -4.96
CA VAL A 323 -17.36 20.71 -6.17
C VAL A 323 -16.44 19.86 -7.06
N VAL A 324 -15.41 19.24 -6.48
CA VAL A 324 -14.51 18.37 -7.21
C VAL A 324 -15.21 17.10 -7.70
N GLN A 325 -16.08 16.50 -6.86
CA GLN A 325 -16.86 15.33 -7.25
C GLN A 325 -17.77 15.64 -8.46
N SER A 326 -18.46 16.80 -8.45
CA SER A 326 -19.33 17.24 -9.54
C SER A 326 -18.56 17.49 -10.83
N ARG A 327 -17.44 18.20 -10.77
CA ARG A 327 -16.59 18.46 -11.93
C ARG A 327 -16.03 17.17 -12.53
N LEU A 328 -15.58 16.24 -11.70
CA LEU A 328 -15.12 14.94 -12.16
C LEU A 328 -16.25 14.17 -12.87
N ARG A 329 -17.45 14.24 -12.32
CA ARG A 329 -18.64 13.64 -12.93
C ARG A 329 -18.98 14.26 -14.29
N GLU A 330 -18.88 15.57 -14.42
CA GLU A 330 -19.10 16.27 -15.69
C GLU A 330 -18.12 15.77 -16.77
N GLU A 331 -16.82 15.65 -16.45
CA GLU A 331 -15.83 15.11 -17.38
C GLU A 331 -16.17 13.66 -17.80
N VAL A 332 -16.57 12.82 -16.86
CA VAL A 332 -16.94 11.41 -17.13
C VAL A 332 -18.17 11.34 -18.02
N LEU A 333 -19.23 12.08 -17.70
CA LEU A 333 -20.49 12.08 -18.46
C LEU A 333 -20.33 12.65 -19.87
N ALA A 334 -19.42 13.62 -20.06
CA ALA A 334 -19.13 14.21 -21.36
C ALA A 334 -18.58 13.19 -22.38
N ARG A 335 -18.01 12.07 -21.90
CA ARG A 335 -17.49 11.00 -22.80
C ARG A 335 -18.59 10.21 -23.50
N LYS A 336 -19.82 10.19 -22.96
CA LYS A 336 -21.01 9.54 -23.58
C LYS A 336 -20.77 8.07 -23.97
N VAL A 337 -19.95 7.33 -23.22
CA VAL A 337 -19.64 5.92 -23.48
C VAL A 337 -20.22 5.03 -22.40
N ALA A 338 -20.72 3.85 -22.79
CA ALA A 338 -21.21 2.85 -21.86
C ALA A 338 -20.06 2.16 -21.12
N TYR A 339 -18.97 1.88 -21.84
CA TYR A 339 -17.78 1.22 -21.32
C TYR A 339 -16.54 2.03 -21.71
N PRO A 340 -15.69 2.43 -20.74
CA PRO A 340 -14.46 3.13 -21.07
C PRO A 340 -13.44 2.17 -21.66
N THR A 341 -12.65 2.62 -22.62
CA THR A 341 -11.43 1.95 -23.06
C THR A 341 -10.22 2.56 -22.34
N THR A 342 -9.08 1.87 -22.38
CA THR A 342 -7.81 2.40 -21.85
C THR A 342 -7.44 3.73 -22.50
N GLY A 343 -7.68 3.87 -23.83
CA GLY A 343 -7.47 5.11 -24.56
C GLY A 343 -8.30 6.26 -24.01
N ILE A 344 -9.62 6.07 -23.86
CA ILE A 344 -10.53 7.08 -23.29
C ILE A 344 -10.07 7.50 -21.88
N LEU A 345 -9.76 6.55 -21.02
CA LEU A 345 -9.31 6.84 -19.65
C LEU A 345 -7.97 7.60 -19.61
N ASN A 346 -7.10 7.37 -20.58
CA ASN A 346 -5.82 8.07 -20.69
C ASN A 346 -5.95 9.50 -21.23
N GLU A 347 -7.07 9.83 -21.85
CA GLU A 347 -7.38 11.16 -22.36
C GLU A 347 -8.29 11.98 -21.42
N MET A 348 -8.38 11.60 -20.15
CA MET A 348 -9.19 12.29 -19.14
C MET A 348 -8.29 13.09 -18.17
N PRO A 349 -8.08 14.39 -18.43
CA PRO A 349 -7.15 15.21 -17.67
C PRO A 349 -7.60 15.40 -16.21
N TYR A 350 -8.87 15.72 -15.98
CA TYR A 350 -9.32 15.99 -14.62
C TYR A 350 -9.35 14.73 -13.74
N LEU A 351 -9.78 13.59 -14.30
CA LEU A 351 -9.69 12.28 -13.63
C LEU A 351 -8.24 11.96 -13.25
N THR A 352 -7.30 12.20 -14.16
CA THR A 352 -5.87 11.94 -13.90
C THR A 352 -5.33 12.89 -12.83
N ALA A 353 -5.68 14.18 -12.89
CA ALA A 353 -5.28 15.18 -11.90
C ALA A 353 -5.82 14.86 -10.49
N VAL A 354 -7.08 14.43 -10.39
CA VAL A 354 -7.68 13.98 -9.12
C VAL A 354 -6.88 12.81 -8.53
N ILE A 355 -6.55 11.79 -9.32
CA ILE A 355 -5.79 10.62 -8.84
C ILE A 355 -4.38 11.03 -8.40
N TYR A 356 -3.69 11.89 -9.15
CA TYR A 356 -2.36 12.34 -8.79
C TYR A 356 -2.36 13.18 -7.52
N GLU A 357 -3.37 14.03 -7.33
CA GLU A 357 -3.52 14.81 -6.10
C GLU A 357 -3.88 13.94 -4.89
N MET A 358 -4.70 12.90 -5.09
CA MET A 358 -4.95 11.90 -4.06
C MET A 358 -3.67 11.19 -3.63
N LEU A 359 -2.87 10.73 -4.59
CA LEU A 359 -1.57 10.08 -4.32
C LEU A 359 -0.57 11.03 -3.65
N ARG A 360 -0.67 12.34 -3.90
CA ARG A 360 0.18 13.34 -3.25
C ARG A 360 -0.17 13.50 -1.78
N LEU A 361 -1.44 13.73 -1.48
CA LEU A 361 -1.90 14.00 -0.11
C LEU A 361 -2.05 12.73 0.73
N TYR A 362 -2.45 11.63 0.09
CA TYR A 362 -2.76 10.36 0.76
C TYR A 362 -1.96 9.20 0.15
N PRO A 363 -0.60 9.28 0.17
CA PRO A 363 0.19 8.18 -0.38
C PRO A 363 -0.06 6.91 0.44
N PRO A 364 -0.48 5.80 -0.17
CA PRO A 364 -0.72 4.55 0.55
C PRO A 364 0.51 4.06 1.32
N VAL A 365 1.71 4.35 0.81
CA VAL A 365 2.99 4.13 1.50
C VAL A 365 3.53 5.48 1.96
N SER A 366 3.02 6.00 3.08
CA SER A 366 3.40 7.32 3.60
C SER A 366 4.82 7.37 4.19
N GLN A 367 5.34 6.24 4.69
CA GLN A 367 6.69 6.10 5.21
C GLN A 367 7.26 4.72 4.87
N LEU A 368 8.53 4.62 4.51
CA LEU A 368 9.17 3.34 4.20
C LEU A 368 10.64 3.33 4.64
N ILE A 369 11.01 2.33 5.47
CA ILE A 369 12.39 2.13 5.93
C ILE A 369 12.83 0.72 5.53
N ASN A 370 13.35 0.60 4.32
CA ASN A 370 13.72 -0.68 3.72
C ASN A 370 15.06 -0.62 2.98
N ARG A 371 15.95 0.26 3.41
CA ARG A 371 17.33 0.29 2.93
C ARG A 371 18.30 0.21 4.09
N VAL A 372 19.46 -0.38 3.85
CA VAL A 372 20.55 -0.48 4.82
C VAL A 372 21.86 -0.09 4.13
N THR A 373 22.69 0.68 4.82
CA THR A 373 24.02 1.02 4.32
C THR A 373 24.96 -0.18 4.41
N VAL A 374 25.59 -0.56 3.31
CA VAL A 374 26.58 -1.66 3.27
C VAL A 374 28.01 -1.17 3.51
N ALA A 375 28.23 0.13 3.36
CA ALA A 375 29.47 0.85 3.68
C ALA A 375 29.12 2.19 4.34
N PRO A 376 30.08 2.88 5.00
CA PRO A 376 29.87 4.25 5.45
C PRO A 376 29.50 5.15 4.26
N ALA A 377 28.48 5.98 4.43
CA ALA A 377 27.97 6.84 3.37
C ALA A 377 27.89 8.30 3.81
N MET A 378 28.05 9.22 2.87
CA MET A 378 27.71 10.63 3.06
C MET A 378 26.41 10.92 2.31
N LEU A 379 25.33 11.15 3.05
CA LEU A 379 24.04 11.46 2.46
C LEU A 379 24.06 12.89 1.92
N ALA A 380 24.11 13.01 0.58
CA ALA A 380 24.24 14.29 -0.15
C ALA A 380 25.34 15.21 0.46
N GLU A 381 26.49 14.66 0.83
CA GLU A 381 27.64 15.35 1.39
C GLU A 381 27.42 16.09 2.74
N GLN A 382 26.26 15.86 3.37
CA GLN A 382 25.85 16.58 4.57
C GLN A 382 25.80 15.71 5.83
N ILE A 383 25.37 14.47 5.72
CA ILE A 383 25.12 13.59 6.87
C ILE A 383 25.89 12.30 6.70
N LYS A 384 26.85 12.05 7.61
CA LYS A 384 27.61 10.79 7.66
C LYS A 384 26.72 9.69 8.23
N ILE A 385 26.42 8.67 7.42
CA ILE A 385 25.63 7.50 7.80
C ILE A 385 26.59 6.32 8.01
N PRO A 386 26.62 5.71 9.19
CA PRO A 386 27.45 4.53 9.45
C PRO A 386 27.00 3.32 8.64
N THR A 387 27.89 2.35 8.48
CA THR A 387 27.53 1.02 7.93
C THR A 387 26.45 0.36 8.77
N ARG A 388 25.59 -0.46 8.15
CA ARG A 388 24.48 -1.19 8.79
C ARG A 388 23.41 -0.29 9.40
N THR A 389 23.38 0.99 9.02
CA THR A 389 22.32 1.92 9.41
C THR A 389 21.12 1.75 8.47
N TRP A 390 19.94 1.59 9.05
CA TRP A 390 18.71 1.55 8.27
C TRP A 390 18.25 2.95 7.95
N VAL A 391 17.94 3.15 6.67
CA VAL A 391 17.53 4.44 6.12
C VAL A 391 16.23 4.29 5.38
N GLY A 392 15.37 5.28 5.50
CA GLY A 392 14.11 5.35 4.78
C GLY A 392 13.64 6.77 4.59
N TRP A 393 12.43 6.92 4.11
CA TRP A 393 11.85 8.23 3.81
C TRP A 393 10.41 8.33 4.29
N ASN A 394 9.96 9.56 4.50
CA ASN A 394 8.57 9.89 4.76
C ASN A 394 7.99 10.57 3.50
N ALA A 395 7.24 9.81 2.69
CA ALA A 395 6.67 10.28 1.43
C ALA A 395 5.61 11.36 1.67
N TYR A 396 4.82 11.25 2.75
CA TYR A 396 3.85 12.26 3.11
C TYR A 396 4.52 13.62 3.30
N GLY A 397 5.55 13.69 4.16
CA GLY A 397 6.29 14.93 4.40
C GLY A 397 6.94 15.53 3.16
N VAL A 398 7.47 14.67 2.25
CA VAL A 398 8.01 15.13 0.95
C VAL A 398 6.92 15.79 0.12
N GLN A 399 5.76 15.15 0.03
CA GLN A 399 4.69 15.51 -0.90
C GLN A 399 3.78 16.65 -0.41
N ILE A 400 3.92 17.09 0.85
CA ILE A 400 3.24 18.27 1.40
C ILE A 400 4.19 19.43 1.71
N ASN A 401 5.44 19.36 1.23
CA ASN A 401 6.42 20.42 1.47
C ASN A 401 5.98 21.72 0.78
N GLN A 402 5.83 22.79 1.58
CA GLN A 402 5.36 24.09 1.09
C GLN A 402 6.35 24.79 0.16
N ASP A 403 7.66 24.55 0.31
CA ASP A 403 8.70 25.11 -0.59
C ASP A 403 8.55 24.57 -2.02
N VAL A 404 7.92 23.41 -2.17
CA VAL A 404 7.71 22.75 -3.47
C VAL A 404 6.30 22.96 -4.01
N TRP A 405 5.30 22.81 -3.13
CA TRP A 405 3.89 22.74 -3.52
C TRP A 405 3.11 24.03 -3.24
N GLY A 406 3.74 25.02 -2.61
CA GLY A 406 3.11 26.30 -2.24
C GLY A 406 2.40 26.27 -0.89
N ASN A 407 1.84 27.41 -0.51
CA ASN A 407 1.17 27.57 0.78
C ASN A 407 -0.06 26.66 0.94
N ASP A 408 -0.68 26.27 -0.17
CA ASP A 408 -1.81 25.35 -0.28
C ASP A 408 -1.38 23.88 -0.43
N ALA A 409 -0.13 23.55 -0.06
CA ALA A 409 0.44 22.21 -0.16
C ALA A 409 -0.39 21.12 0.57
N ARG A 410 -1.19 21.50 1.57
CA ARG A 410 -2.07 20.59 2.31
C ARG A 410 -3.49 20.53 1.76
N ASP A 411 -3.84 21.41 0.83
CA ASP A 411 -5.17 21.47 0.26
C ASP A 411 -5.30 20.52 -0.93
N PHE A 412 -6.50 20.00 -1.10
CA PHE A 412 -6.83 19.15 -2.23
C PHE A 412 -7.20 19.98 -3.45
N VAL A 413 -6.22 20.24 -4.30
CA VAL A 413 -6.34 21.10 -5.47
C VAL A 413 -5.92 20.34 -6.74
N PRO A 414 -6.80 19.52 -7.36
CA PRO A 414 -6.46 18.78 -8.60
C PRO A 414 -5.95 19.68 -9.73
N GLY A 415 -6.44 20.93 -9.81
CA GLY A 415 -6.02 21.91 -10.81
C GLY A 415 -4.52 22.27 -10.76
N ARG A 416 -3.83 22.00 -9.63
CA ARG A 416 -2.37 22.23 -9.56
C ARG A 416 -1.55 21.39 -10.57
N TRP A 417 -2.11 20.29 -11.05
CA TRP A 417 -1.45 19.43 -12.03
C TRP A 417 -1.49 19.97 -13.44
N GLY A 418 -2.48 20.82 -13.76
CA GLY A 418 -2.70 21.41 -15.07
C GLY A 418 -4.10 21.12 -15.61
N THR A 419 -4.39 21.61 -16.80
CA THR A 419 -5.70 21.50 -17.45
C THR A 419 -5.76 20.49 -18.60
N GLY A 420 -4.62 20.18 -19.19
CA GLY A 420 -4.48 19.23 -20.32
C GLY A 420 -3.54 18.07 -19.99
N MET A 421 -3.72 16.92 -20.66
CA MET A 421 -2.91 15.72 -20.43
C MET A 421 -1.41 15.95 -20.60
N THR A 422 -1.00 16.71 -21.60
CA THR A 422 0.43 17.02 -21.87
C THR A 422 1.05 17.75 -20.68
N GLU A 423 0.38 18.76 -20.15
CA GLU A 423 0.84 19.54 -19.00
C GLU A 423 0.91 18.68 -17.74
N ILE A 424 -0.15 17.90 -17.46
CA ILE A 424 -0.24 17.00 -16.29
C ILE A 424 0.89 15.98 -16.31
N GLN A 425 1.14 15.34 -17.45
CA GLN A 425 2.20 14.35 -17.59
C GLN A 425 3.61 14.96 -17.52
N ALA A 426 3.78 16.17 -18.06
CA ALA A 426 5.04 16.89 -17.94
C ALA A 426 5.34 17.25 -16.49
N LYS A 427 4.36 17.76 -15.74
CA LYS A 427 4.50 18.07 -14.32
C LYS A 427 4.75 16.81 -13.49
N TYR A 428 3.99 15.74 -13.72
CA TYR A 428 4.21 14.46 -13.05
C TYR A 428 5.66 13.99 -13.19
N ARG A 429 6.19 13.94 -14.42
CA ARG A 429 7.56 13.51 -14.70
C ARG A 429 8.59 14.43 -14.05
N ARG A 430 8.39 15.74 -14.15
CA ARG A 430 9.30 16.74 -13.57
C ARG A 430 9.41 16.58 -12.04
N GLU A 431 8.28 16.50 -11.34
CA GLU A 431 8.29 16.40 -9.89
C GLU A 431 8.80 15.03 -9.40
N GLN A 432 8.58 13.98 -10.19
CA GLN A 432 9.13 12.65 -9.90
C GLN A 432 10.66 12.61 -10.04
N VAL A 433 11.21 13.20 -11.11
CA VAL A 433 12.67 13.26 -11.34
C VAL A 433 13.36 14.08 -10.25
N LYS A 434 12.72 15.15 -9.79
CA LYS A 434 13.23 15.99 -8.69
C LYS A 434 13.14 15.31 -7.31
N GLY A 435 12.42 14.20 -7.18
CA GLY A 435 12.16 13.54 -5.89
C GLY A 435 11.08 14.23 -5.04
N ASN A 436 10.33 15.17 -5.60
CA ASN A 436 9.25 15.90 -4.92
C ASN A 436 7.94 15.11 -4.88
N TYR A 437 7.78 14.15 -5.78
CA TYR A 437 6.58 13.32 -5.93
C TYR A 437 6.95 11.85 -6.11
N ILE A 438 6.80 11.06 -5.07
CA ILE A 438 7.32 9.69 -4.97
C ILE A 438 6.27 8.65 -4.54
N PRO A 439 5.00 8.73 -4.96
CA PRO A 439 3.97 7.78 -4.51
C PRO A 439 4.26 6.35 -4.96
N PHE A 440 5.01 6.19 -6.05
CA PHE A 440 5.43 4.91 -6.62
C PHE A 440 6.93 4.64 -6.49
N ASN A 441 7.63 5.32 -5.56
CA ASN A 441 9.07 5.30 -5.50
C ASN A 441 9.71 5.89 -6.79
N ALA A 442 11.04 5.74 -6.96
CA ALA A 442 11.74 6.31 -8.11
C ALA A 442 12.89 5.40 -8.59
N HIS A 443 13.49 5.76 -9.73
CA HIS A 443 14.61 5.10 -10.36
C HIS A 443 14.39 3.60 -10.63
N THR A 444 15.43 2.78 -10.47
CA THR A 444 15.44 1.34 -10.75
C THR A 444 14.43 0.55 -9.93
N ARG A 445 14.09 1.06 -8.73
CA ARG A 445 13.17 0.42 -7.77
C ARG A 445 11.77 1.05 -7.77
N ARG A 446 11.41 1.74 -8.84
CA ARG A 446 10.05 2.22 -9.04
C ARG A 446 9.06 1.06 -9.01
N CYS A 447 7.87 1.30 -8.44
CA CYS A 447 6.80 0.31 -8.39
C CYS A 447 6.50 -0.28 -9.78
N LEU A 448 6.57 -1.60 -9.88
CA LEU A 448 6.26 -2.33 -11.12
C LEU A 448 4.78 -2.24 -11.48
N GLY A 449 3.90 -2.22 -10.47
CA GLY A 449 2.45 -2.17 -10.62
C GLY A 449 1.87 -0.76 -10.80
N SER A 450 2.69 0.30 -10.98
CA SER A 450 2.19 1.68 -11.03
C SER A 450 1.20 1.95 -12.15
N GLY A 451 1.41 1.36 -13.33
CA GLY A 451 0.50 1.48 -14.47
C GLY A 451 -0.85 0.83 -14.19
N PHE A 452 -0.83 -0.39 -13.65
CA PHE A 452 -2.05 -1.09 -13.26
C PHE A 452 -2.83 -0.37 -12.15
N ALA A 453 -2.14 0.11 -11.12
CA ALA A 453 -2.76 0.86 -10.03
C ALA A 453 -3.48 2.13 -10.52
N LEU A 454 -2.87 2.87 -11.44
CA LEU A 454 -3.50 4.04 -12.05
C LEU A 454 -4.70 3.64 -12.92
N LEU A 455 -4.58 2.59 -13.73
CA LEU A 455 -5.69 2.07 -14.55
C LEU A 455 -6.87 1.65 -13.68
N GLN A 456 -6.62 0.85 -12.65
CA GLN A 456 -7.63 0.40 -11.70
C GLN A 456 -8.36 1.57 -11.03
N MET A 457 -7.62 2.60 -10.59
CA MET A 457 -8.21 3.80 -10.00
C MET A 457 -9.03 4.61 -11.01
N LYS A 458 -8.56 4.72 -12.26
CA LYS A 458 -9.33 5.39 -13.32
C LYS A 458 -10.65 4.67 -13.59
N VAL A 459 -10.64 3.34 -13.69
CA VAL A 459 -11.85 2.55 -13.92
C VAL A 459 -12.84 2.70 -12.77
N VAL A 460 -12.39 2.55 -11.53
CA VAL A 460 -13.30 2.61 -10.38
C VAL A 460 -13.90 4.01 -10.22
N LEU A 461 -13.13 5.07 -10.38
CA LEU A 461 -13.66 6.43 -10.28
C LEU A 461 -14.61 6.76 -11.43
N PHE A 462 -14.29 6.32 -12.66
CA PHE A 462 -15.17 6.47 -13.80
C PHE A 462 -16.55 5.83 -13.53
N GLU A 463 -16.58 4.57 -13.09
CA GLU A 463 -17.81 3.85 -12.81
C GLU A 463 -18.60 4.42 -11.61
N LEU A 464 -17.89 4.82 -10.54
CA LEU A 464 -18.51 5.40 -9.36
C LEU A 464 -19.18 6.74 -9.66
N VAL A 465 -18.44 7.72 -10.15
CA VAL A 465 -18.99 9.07 -10.35
C VAL A 465 -20.01 9.12 -11.49
N ARG A 466 -19.96 8.18 -12.42
CA ARG A 466 -20.98 8.05 -13.47
C ARG A 466 -22.34 7.64 -12.90
N ARG A 467 -22.35 6.71 -11.95
CA ARG A 467 -23.55 6.04 -11.46
C ARG A 467 -24.07 6.54 -10.13
N THR A 468 -23.19 7.16 -9.35
CA THR A 468 -23.51 7.55 -7.98
C THR A 468 -23.03 8.96 -7.67
N LYS A 469 -23.69 9.58 -6.71
CA LYS A 469 -23.19 10.71 -5.93
C LYS A 469 -23.15 10.26 -4.49
N TRP A 470 -22.20 10.79 -3.72
CA TRP A 470 -22.12 10.42 -2.31
C TRP A 470 -21.63 11.58 -1.45
N THR A 471 -22.06 11.55 -0.21
CA THR A 471 -21.52 12.34 0.89
C THR A 471 -20.98 11.41 1.97
N ILE A 472 -20.33 11.95 2.95
CA ILE A 472 -19.78 11.18 4.07
C ILE A 472 -20.46 11.57 5.37
N ASP A 473 -20.33 10.70 6.38
CA ASP A 473 -20.64 11.04 7.75
C ASP A 473 -19.74 12.21 8.20
N PRO A 474 -20.29 13.38 8.53
CA PRO A 474 -19.49 14.57 8.88
C PRO A 474 -18.67 14.38 10.16
N THR A 475 -19.01 13.39 10.97
CA THR A 475 -18.26 13.08 12.20
C THR A 475 -17.00 12.24 11.93
N TYR A 476 -16.92 11.61 10.75
CA TYR A 476 -15.78 10.78 10.38
C TYR A 476 -14.56 11.63 9.99
N LYS A 477 -13.45 11.40 10.66
CA LYS A 477 -12.15 12.00 10.31
C LYS A 477 -11.28 10.95 9.65
N LEU A 478 -10.81 11.25 8.44
CA LEU A 478 -9.82 10.41 7.78
C LEU A 478 -8.51 10.48 8.56
N LYS A 479 -7.91 9.32 8.81
CA LYS A 479 -6.57 9.19 9.36
C LYS A 479 -5.66 8.60 8.29
N LEU A 480 -4.51 9.23 8.07
CA LEU A 480 -3.53 8.68 7.17
C LEU A 480 -2.91 7.45 7.83
N THR A 481 -3.18 6.30 7.25
CA THR A 481 -2.53 5.05 7.66
C THR A 481 -1.48 4.71 6.63
N SER A 482 -0.26 4.49 7.09
CA SER A 482 0.81 4.05 6.21
C SER A 482 0.70 2.55 5.95
N VAL A 483 0.79 2.13 4.67
CA VAL A 483 1.02 0.73 4.30
C VAL A 483 2.46 0.31 4.59
N SER A 484 3.39 1.23 4.85
CA SER A 484 4.75 0.90 5.30
C SER A 484 4.85 0.61 6.80
N ASP A 485 3.91 1.13 7.51
CA ASP A 485 3.31 0.42 8.58
C ASP A 485 2.41 -0.64 7.99
N PHE A 486 2.75 -1.37 7.00
CA PHE A 486 1.97 -2.42 6.42
C PHE A 486 0.87 -2.89 7.34
N LEU A 487 0.64 -1.97 8.34
CA LEU A 487 0.74 -2.46 9.62
C LEU A 487 0.32 -1.60 10.75
N THR A 488 0.18 -0.33 10.66
CA THR A 488 -0.71 0.36 11.55
C THR A 488 -2.11 0.12 11.03
N LEU A 489 -2.52 -1.02 11.45
CA LEU A 489 -3.90 -1.15 11.75
C LEU A 489 -4.41 0.15 12.32
N HIS A 490 -5.48 0.64 11.70
CA HIS A 490 -6.56 0.90 12.61
C HIS A 490 -6.62 -0.30 13.57
N LEU A 491 -6.13 -0.15 14.80
CA LEU A 491 -6.94 -0.57 15.91
C LEU A 491 -8.25 0.20 15.65
N CYS A 492 -9.03 -0.33 14.67
CA CYS A 492 -10.40 0.08 14.49
C CYS A 492 -10.96 -0.08 15.88
N PRO A 493 -11.39 1.00 16.51
CA PRO A 493 -11.98 0.87 17.80
C PRO A 493 -13.03 -0.21 17.66
N LEU A 494 -13.05 -1.06 18.61
CA LEU A 494 -14.23 -1.77 18.98
C LEU A 494 -15.41 -0.84 18.73
N LEU A 495 -16.29 -1.20 17.74
CA LEU A 495 -17.53 -0.56 17.43
C LEU A 495 -17.49 0.72 16.53
N GLY A 496 -17.69 0.55 15.26
CA GLY A 496 -18.53 1.46 14.47
C GLY A 496 -17.88 2.64 13.75
N SER A 497 -16.56 2.85 13.76
CA SER A 497 -15.94 4.03 13.15
C SER A 497 -15.30 3.77 11.77
N GLY A 498 -15.93 3.00 10.91
CA GLY A 498 -15.52 2.92 9.50
C GLY A 498 -16.11 4.07 8.67
N LEU A 499 -15.50 4.34 7.52
CA LEU A 499 -16.02 5.32 6.58
C LEU A 499 -17.44 4.93 6.14
N ARG A 500 -18.40 5.81 6.43
CA ARG A 500 -19.78 5.67 5.99
C ARG A 500 -20.07 6.64 4.86
N LEU A 501 -20.64 6.10 3.79
CA LEU A 501 -21.10 6.88 2.64
C LEU A 501 -22.61 6.88 2.59
N PHE A 502 -23.19 8.05 2.32
CA PHE A 502 -24.58 8.22 1.92
C PHE A 502 -24.60 8.32 0.40
N ILE A 503 -25.18 7.34 -0.27
CA ILE A 503 -25.03 7.14 -1.70
C ILE A 503 -26.36 7.35 -2.40
N ASP A 504 -26.43 8.32 -3.32
CA ASP A 504 -27.56 8.54 -4.19
C ASP A 504 -27.31 7.90 -5.56
N ALA A 505 -28.26 7.07 -5.99
CA ALA A 505 -28.29 6.56 -7.35
C ALA A 505 -28.70 7.66 -8.33
N ASP A 506 -28.01 7.80 -9.46
CA ASP A 506 -28.47 8.71 -10.49
C ASP A 506 -29.72 8.15 -11.18
N SER A 507 -30.85 8.83 -11.00
CA SER A 507 -32.14 8.47 -11.57
C SER A 507 -32.16 8.34 -13.11
N LYS A 508 -31.19 8.98 -13.79
CA LYS A 508 -31.06 8.90 -15.26
C LYS A 508 -30.48 7.56 -15.73
N PHE A 509 -29.74 6.84 -14.90
CA PHE A 509 -29.14 5.55 -15.24
C PHE A 509 -29.96 4.33 -14.80
N VAL A 510 -30.90 4.50 -13.88
CA VAL A 510 -31.80 3.42 -13.43
C VAL A 510 -32.81 3.03 -14.54
N ARG A 511 -33.06 3.92 -15.51
CA ARG A 511 -34.06 3.71 -16.57
C ARG A 511 -33.53 3.15 -17.89
N THR A 512 -32.24 2.99 -18.09
CA THR A 512 -31.68 2.48 -19.34
C THR A 512 -30.77 1.28 -19.08
N GLY A 513 -31.35 0.07 -19.08
CA GLY A 513 -30.62 -1.08 -19.55
C GLY A 513 -30.23 -2.20 -18.58
N TRP A 514 -31.06 -2.56 -17.59
CA TRP A 514 -30.86 -3.83 -16.86
C TRP A 514 -31.97 -4.88 -17.09
N ASP A 515 -33.10 -4.49 -17.66
CA ASP A 515 -34.21 -5.44 -17.92
C ASP A 515 -34.06 -6.26 -19.22
N SER A 516 -33.07 -5.96 -20.06
CA SER A 516 -32.85 -6.65 -21.33
C SER A 516 -31.78 -7.75 -21.32
N CYS A 517 -30.99 -7.90 -20.27
CA CYS A 517 -29.93 -8.94 -20.17
C CYS A 517 -30.26 -10.09 -19.23
N ALA A 518 -31.39 -10.04 -18.50
CA ALA A 518 -31.80 -11.13 -17.60
C ALA A 518 -32.77 -12.13 -18.27
N ALA A 519 -33.10 -11.96 -19.56
CA ALA A 519 -34.01 -12.83 -20.31
C ALA A 519 -33.34 -13.69 -21.38
N GLY A 520 -32.02 -13.90 -21.28
CA GLY A 520 -31.29 -14.71 -22.26
C GLY A 520 -30.02 -15.30 -21.72
N LEU A 521 -30.10 -16.14 -20.70
CA LEU A 521 -29.12 -17.21 -20.38
C LEU A 521 -29.81 -18.23 -19.46
#